data_cbaef782dcb2b0679c97357fcc74dbf5
#
_entry.id   cbaef782dcb2b0679c97357fcc74dbf5
#
_cell.length_a   1.000
_cell.length_b   1.000
_cell.length_c   1.000
_cell.angle_alpha   90.00
_cell.angle_beta   90.00
_cell.angle_gamma   90.00
#
_symmetry.space_group_name_H-M   'P 1'
#
loop_
_entity.id
_entity.type
_entity.pdbx_description
1 polymer ?
#
loop_
_entity_poly.entity_id
_entity_poly.type
_entity_poly.pdbx_seq_one_letter_code
_entity_poly.pdbx_strand_id
1 'polypeptide(L)'
;MAPVVTARSSGRRGVGPVVALALLALPLWATACGPNSALWEPTPAMLAAPAPDSFVVQVETSEGTFDVTMHRAWSPLGVDRVYHLMSNDFYAGARFYRVLPDFVAQWGFSGDPVLDSIWGERAIADEPTVASNVYGTVSFARAGPETRTFTLFVNLVDNQRLDNVVAGGVTGYPPIGRVDRGVEVVHGFYSAYTEDPPMQDSITQLGNEYLRRKYPQLDSIVGTRVIREWR
;
A
#
# COMPACT_ATOMS: atom_id res chain seq x y z
N MET A 1 16.36 -107.34 18.40
CA MET A 1 15.37 -106.54 17.63
C MET A 1 14.94 -105.36 18.50
N ALA A 2 15.49 -104.24 18.30
CA ALA A 2 15.18 -102.98 19.04
C ALA A 2 14.73 -101.89 18.06
N PRO A 3 13.69 -101.13 18.37
CA PRO A 3 13.28 -100.06 17.48
C PRO A 3 14.02 -98.76 17.76
N VAL A 4 14.30 -98.08 16.70
CA VAL A 4 14.98 -96.78 16.62
C VAL A 4 14.02 -95.68 17.06
N VAL A 5 14.47 -94.80 18.00
CA VAL A 5 13.79 -93.61 18.41
C VAL A 5 14.31 -92.39 17.60
N THR A 6 13.45 -91.79 16.82
CA THR A 6 13.76 -90.59 16.08
C THR A 6 13.46 -89.34 16.91
N ALA A 7 14.47 -88.53 17.13
CA ALA A 7 14.36 -87.24 17.82
C ALA A 7 13.76 -86.17 16.90
N ARG A 8 12.72 -85.44 17.38
CA ARG A 8 12.16 -84.22 16.73
C ARG A 8 12.97 -83.00 17.12
N SER A 9 13.52 -82.26 16.15
CA SER A 9 14.10 -81.01 16.33
C SER A 9 13.02 -79.90 16.29
N SER A 10 12.92 -79.11 17.37
CA SER A 10 12.05 -77.94 17.45
C SER A 10 12.73 -76.75 16.79
N GLY A 11 12.22 -76.34 15.65
CA GLY A 11 12.66 -75.09 15.00
C GLY A 11 12.13 -73.88 15.75
N ARG A 12 13.03 -73.07 16.32
CA ARG A 12 12.74 -71.70 16.82
C ARG A 12 12.52 -70.76 15.64
N ARG A 13 11.30 -70.26 15.49
CA ARG A 13 10.99 -69.18 14.58
C ARG A 13 11.49 -67.87 15.21
N GLY A 14 12.53 -67.29 14.63
CA GLY A 14 13.01 -65.93 14.98
C GLY A 14 11.99 -64.87 14.52
N VAL A 15 11.50 -64.12 15.48
CA VAL A 15 10.69 -62.92 15.20
C VAL A 15 11.68 -61.76 14.96
N GLY A 16 11.82 -61.34 13.71
CA GLY A 16 12.62 -60.17 13.36
C GLY A 16 11.90 -58.88 13.80
N PRO A 17 12.64 -57.82 14.16
CA PRO A 17 12.04 -56.56 14.56
C PRO A 17 11.36 -55.88 13.35
N VAL A 18 10.07 -55.62 13.47
CA VAL A 18 9.33 -54.76 12.54
C VAL A 18 9.72 -53.32 12.87
N VAL A 19 10.57 -52.73 12.01
CA VAL A 19 10.87 -51.30 12.06
C VAL A 19 9.65 -50.55 11.53
N ALA A 20 8.84 -50.02 12.42
CA ALA A 20 7.75 -49.13 12.07
C ALA A 20 8.34 -47.79 11.62
N LEU A 21 8.35 -47.52 10.32
CA LEU A 21 8.68 -46.22 9.75
C LEU A 21 7.54 -45.26 10.06
N ALA A 22 7.68 -44.43 11.11
CA ALA A 22 6.77 -43.34 11.40
C ALA A 22 6.98 -42.25 10.36
N LEU A 23 6.11 -42.18 9.36
CA LEU A 23 5.99 -41.03 8.45
C LEU A 23 5.52 -39.81 9.26
N LEU A 24 6.44 -38.92 9.65
CA LEU A 24 6.15 -37.59 10.15
C LEU A 24 5.53 -36.79 9.00
N ALA A 25 4.22 -36.75 8.92
CA ALA A 25 3.50 -35.79 8.10
C ALA A 25 3.71 -34.39 8.68
N LEU A 26 4.65 -33.63 8.13
CA LEU A 26 4.77 -32.18 8.37
C LEU A 26 3.50 -31.52 7.80
N PRO A 27 2.75 -30.76 8.62
CA PRO A 27 1.66 -29.96 8.07
C PRO A 27 2.26 -28.90 7.14
N LEU A 28 2.01 -29.00 5.84
CA LEU A 28 2.18 -27.89 4.92
C LEU A 28 1.15 -26.82 5.36
N TRP A 29 1.63 -25.83 6.08
CA TRP A 29 0.89 -24.59 6.25
C TRP A 29 0.94 -23.87 4.90
N ALA A 30 -0.06 -24.16 4.06
CA ALA A 30 -0.36 -23.34 2.92
C ALA A 30 -0.76 -21.98 3.51
N THR A 31 0.15 -21.01 3.50
CA THR A 31 -0.21 -19.58 3.65
C THR A 31 -1.13 -19.28 2.47
N ALA A 32 -2.44 -19.34 2.72
CA ALA A 32 -3.43 -18.85 1.78
C ALA A 32 -3.12 -17.35 1.59
N CYS A 33 -2.59 -16.97 0.42
CA CYS A 33 -2.60 -15.61 -0.06
C CYS A 33 -4.08 -15.23 -0.34
N GLY A 34 -4.83 -15.03 0.72
CA GLY A 34 -6.14 -14.39 0.65
C GLY A 34 -5.97 -12.89 0.48
N PRO A 35 -7.01 -12.18 0.00
CA PRO A 35 -6.98 -10.72 -0.05
C PRO A 35 -6.64 -10.17 1.34
N ASN A 36 -5.83 -9.10 1.39
CA ASN A 36 -5.42 -8.47 2.65
C ASN A 36 -6.67 -7.94 3.38
N SER A 37 -7.12 -8.65 4.41
CA SER A 37 -8.35 -8.31 5.14
C SER A 37 -8.34 -6.87 5.70
N ALA A 38 -7.16 -6.34 6.02
CA ALA A 38 -7.02 -4.97 6.50
C ALA A 38 -7.44 -3.92 5.45
N LEU A 39 -7.36 -4.24 4.17
CA LEU A 39 -7.81 -3.36 3.08
C LEU A 39 -9.25 -3.65 2.64
N TRP A 40 -9.64 -4.92 2.58
CA TRP A 40 -10.95 -5.33 2.07
C TRP A 40 -12.05 -5.28 3.11
N GLU A 41 -11.71 -5.47 4.38
CA GLU A 41 -12.65 -5.45 5.53
C GLU A 41 -12.09 -4.62 6.69
N PRO A 42 -11.80 -3.29 6.48
CA PRO A 42 -11.23 -2.47 7.54
C PRO A 42 -12.19 -2.31 8.71
N THR A 43 -11.75 -2.74 9.89
CA THR A 43 -12.54 -2.64 11.12
C THR A 43 -12.42 -1.23 11.74
N PRO A 44 -13.40 -0.79 12.57
CA PRO A 44 -13.28 0.47 13.30
C PRO A 44 -12.01 0.58 14.15
N ALA A 45 -11.55 -0.51 14.74
CA ALA A 45 -10.32 -0.54 15.52
C ALA A 45 -9.08 -0.28 14.68
N MET A 46 -9.01 -0.86 13.47
CA MET A 46 -7.93 -0.60 12.51
C MET A 46 -7.92 0.85 12.04
N LEU A 47 -9.10 1.42 11.77
CA LEU A 47 -9.24 2.81 11.31
C LEU A 47 -8.93 3.83 12.40
N ALA A 48 -9.08 3.47 13.67
CA ALA A 48 -8.77 4.31 14.83
C ALA A 48 -7.34 4.13 15.37
N ALA A 49 -6.57 3.17 14.84
CA ALA A 49 -5.21 2.91 15.29
C ALA A 49 -4.28 4.07 14.88
N PRO A 50 -3.58 4.71 15.84
CA PRO A 50 -2.68 5.80 15.50
C PRO A 50 -1.42 5.28 14.83
N ALA A 51 -0.91 6.04 13.86
CA ALA A 51 0.43 5.84 13.30
C ALA A 51 1.52 6.19 14.33
N PRO A 52 2.78 5.78 14.11
CA PRO A 52 3.93 6.35 14.81
C PRO A 52 4.00 7.88 14.66
N ASP A 53 4.69 8.59 15.59
CA ASP A 53 4.85 10.06 15.53
C ASP A 53 5.50 10.50 14.22
N SER A 54 6.44 9.70 13.74
CA SER A 54 6.96 9.79 12.37
C SER A 54 7.43 8.44 11.85
N PHE A 55 7.42 8.28 10.53
CA PHE A 55 7.92 7.05 9.88
C PHE A 55 8.37 7.35 8.46
N VAL A 56 9.25 6.49 7.95
CA VAL A 56 9.70 6.56 6.55
C VAL A 56 9.04 5.45 5.76
N VAL A 57 8.39 5.82 4.67
CA VAL A 57 7.90 4.89 3.66
C VAL A 57 8.81 4.94 2.45
N GLN A 58 9.32 3.79 2.06
CA GLN A 58 9.94 3.59 0.76
C GLN A 58 8.86 3.25 -0.27
N VAL A 59 8.81 4.02 -1.34
CA VAL A 59 7.89 3.83 -2.48
C VAL A 59 8.73 3.37 -3.66
N GLU A 60 8.51 2.14 -4.10
CA GLU A 60 9.11 1.58 -5.31
C GLU A 60 8.19 1.86 -6.49
N THR A 61 8.75 2.39 -7.58
CA THR A 61 8.01 2.76 -8.80
C THR A 61 8.64 2.19 -10.06
N SER A 62 7.95 2.33 -11.21
CA SER A 62 8.49 1.99 -12.53
C SER A 62 9.78 2.74 -12.90
N GLU A 63 10.00 3.94 -12.33
CA GLU A 63 11.14 4.82 -12.63
C GLU A 63 12.25 4.78 -11.57
N GLY A 64 12.03 4.07 -10.47
CA GLY A 64 12.97 3.99 -9.35
C GLY A 64 12.28 4.10 -8.00
N THR A 65 13.05 4.42 -6.98
CA THR A 65 12.57 4.43 -5.59
C THR A 65 12.74 5.81 -4.97
N PHE A 66 11.74 6.25 -4.22
CA PHE A 66 11.85 7.43 -3.38
C PHE A 66 11.37 7.14 -1.95
N ASP A 67 11.91 7.86 -0.96
CA ASP A 67 11.55 7.72 0.44
C ASP A 67 10.80 8.97 0.91
N VAL A 68 9.68 8.76 1.60
CA VAL A 68 8.86 9.82 2.19
C VAL A 68 8.89 9.71 3.69
N THR A 69 9.32 10.75 4.39
CA THR A 69 9.13 10.85 5.84
C THR A 69 7.76 11.46 6.14
N MET A 70 6.96 10.71 6.85
CA MET A 70 5.64 11.15 7.31
C MET A 70 5.74 11.73 8.73
N HIS A 71 4.98 12.81 8.99
CA HIS A 71 4.97 13.53 10.25
C HIS A 71 3.56 13.63 10.82
N ARG A 72 3.25 12.80 11.82
CA ARG A 72 1.90 12.75 12.40
C ARG A 72 1.44 14.09 12.96
N ALA A 73 2.36 14.89 13.51
CA ALA A 73 2.08 16.24 14.02
C ALA A 73 1.58 17.24 12.96
N TRP A 74 1.81 17.00 11.66
CA TRP A 74 1.38 17.89 10.59
C TRP A 74 -0.10 17.70 10.22
N SER A 75 -0.59 16.45 10.26
CA SER A 75 -1.97 16.08 9.94
C SER A 75 -2.25 14.70 10.53
N PRO A 76 -2.59 14.60 11.83
CA PRO A 76 -2.75 13.33 12.55
C PRO A 76 -3.66 12.33 11.83
N LEU A 77 -4.87 12.75 11.43
CA LEU A 77 -5.82 11.87 10.75
C LEU A 77 -5.34 11.45 9.37
N GLY A 78 -4.71 12.40 8.64
CA GLY A 78 -4.11 12.12 7.33
C GLY A 78 -2.99 11.09 7.43
N VAL A 79 -2.10 11.26 8.40
CA VAL A 79 -0.95 10.37 8.59
C VAL A 79 -1.38 8.98 9.09
N ASP A 80 -2.35 8.91 10.00
CA ASP A 80 -2.93 7.64 10.46
C ASP A 80 -3.55 6.86 9.29
N ARG A 81 -4.29 7.55 8.39
CA ARG A 81 -4.85 6.98 7.17
C ARG A 81 -3.76 6.43 6.24
N VAL A 82 -2.76 7.24 5.92
CA VAL A 82 -1.70 6.87 4.98
C VAL A 82 -0.83 5.74 5.55
N TYR A 83 -0.55 5.74 6.86
CA TYR A 83 0.15 4.65 7.52
C TYR A 83 -0.56 3.31 7.30
N HIS A 84 -1.89 3.28 7.53
CA HIS A 84 -2.68 2.08 7.30
C HIS A 84 -2.64 1.63 5.82
N LEU A 85 -2.84 2.56 4.89
CA LEU A 85 -2.88 2.23 3.46
C LEU A 85 -1.52 1.75 2.94
N MET A 86 -0.42 2.45 3.29
CA MET A 86 0.92 2.11 2.80
C MET A 86 1.49 0.85 3.46
N SER A 87 1.20 0.63 4.76
CA SER A 87 1.63 -0.60 5.46
C SER A 87 0.93 -1.86 4.95
N ASN A 88 -0.19 -1.71 4.26
CA ASN A 88 -0.96 -2.81 3.69
C ASN A 88 -0.91 -2.85 2.16
N ASP A 89 -0.01 -2.06 1.56
CA ASP A 89 0.28 -2.05 0.12
C ASP A 89 -0.91 -1.66 -0.76
N PHE A 90 -1.79 -0.78 -0.24
CA PHE A 90 -2.96 -0.27 -0.98
C PHE A 90 -2.59 0.35 -2.33
N TYR A 91 -1.43 1.01 -2.39
CA TYR A 91 -0.99 1.72 -3.59
C TYR A 91 -0.22 0.84 -4.58
N ALA A 92 -0.05 -0.47 -4.34
CA ALA A 92 0.57 -1.37 -5.30
C ALA A 92 -0.25 -1.41 -6.61
N GLY A 93 0.38 -1.00 -7.71
CA GLY A 93 -0.28 -0.85 -9.01
C GLY A 93 -0.93 0.52 -9.24
N ALA A 94 -1.00 1.41 -8.24
CA ALA A 94 -1.48 2.78 -8.41
C ALA A 94 -0.63 3.52 -9.44
N ARG A 95 -1.28 4.37 -10.25
CA ARG A 95 -0.59 5.15 -11.29
C ARG A 95 -0.59 6.62 -10.96
N PHE A 96 0.50 7.31 -11.37
CA PHE A 96 0.59 8.77 -11.32
C PHE A 96 -0.24 9.35 -12.48
N TYR A 97 -1.55 9.40 -12.27
CA TYR A 97 -2.51 9.70 -13.33
C TYR A 97 -2.57 11.19 -13.72
N ARG A 98 -1.92 12.06 -12.93
CA ARG A 98 -1.83 13.50 -13.20
C ARG A 98 -0.46 14.02 -12.77
N VAL A 99 0.40 14.28 -13.75
CA VAL A 99 1.73 14.84 -13.52
C VAL A 99 1.83 16.18 -14.23
N LEU A 100 1.99 17.26 -13.45
CA LEU A 100 2.15 18.64 -13.90
C LEU A 100 3.53 19.12 -13.40
N PRO A 101 4.56 19.18 -14.24
CA PRO A 101 5.96 19.44 -13.82
C PRO A 101 6.13 20.72 -12.99
N ASP A 102 5.37 21.79 -13.29
CA ASP A 102 5.42 23.05 -12.56
C ASP A 102 4.37 23.14 -11.43
N PHE A 103 3.88 21.98 -10.97
CA PHE A 103 2.87 21.95 -9.92
C PHE A 103 2.98 20.69 -9.04
N VAL A 104 2.36 19.59 -9.44
CA VAL A 104 2.26 18.36 -8.61
C VAL A 104 2.32 17.09 -9.45
N ALA A 105 2.70 15.98 -8.82
CA ALA A 105 2.43 14.63 -9.30
C ALA A 105 1.42 13.95 -8.37
N GLN A 106 0.30 13.48 -8.92
CA GLN A 106 -0.87 12.99 -8.20
C GLN A 106 -1.15 11.52 -8.49
N TRP A 107 -1.40 10.76 -7.43
CA TRP A 107 -1.79 9.35 -7.47
C TRP A 107 -2.84 9.05 -6.40
N GLY A 108 -3.30 7.80 -6.32
CA GLY A 108 -4.18 7.42 -5.20
C GLY A 108 -5.04 6.21 -5.47
N PHE A 109 -5.63 6.10 -6.66
CA PHE A 109 -6.42 4.93 -7.01
C PHE A 109 -5.56 3.68 -7.00
N SER A 110 -6.00 2.64 -6.27
CA SER A 110 -5.32 1.35 -6.21
C SER A 110 -5.25 0.65 -7.57
N GLY A 111 -6.20 1.00 -8.43
CA GLY A 111 -6.41 0.37 -9.74
C GLY A 111 -7.44 -0.76 -9.71
N ASP A 112 -7.98 -1.09 -8.55
CA ASP A 112 -9.13 -1.97 -8.36
C ASP A 112 -10.37 -1.14 -7.95
N PRO A 113 -11.40 -1.03 -8.80
CA PRO A 113 -12.58 -0.21 -8.52
C PRO A 113 -13.33 -0.60 -7.25
N VAL A 114 -13.32 -1.87 -6.86
CA VAL A 114 -14.01 -2.33 -5.64
C VAL A 114 -13.24 -1.86 -4.41
N LEU A 115 -11.93 -2.02 -4.42
CA LEU A 115 -11.07 -1.54 -3.32
C LEU A 115 -11.13 -0.01 -3.20
N ASP A 116 -11.09 0.69 -4.33
CA ASP A 116 -11.21 2.15 -4.38
C ASP A 116 -12.58 2.62 -3.85
N SER A 117 -13.68 1.90 -4.12
CA SER A 117 -15.01 2.18 -3.56
C SER A 117 -15.01 2.01 -2.04
N ILE A 118 -14.45 0.90 -1.52
CA ILE A 118 -14.35 0.65 -0.08
C ILE A 118 -13.70 1.83 0.64
N TRP A 119 -12.58 2.33 0.13
CA TRP A 119 -11.84 3.43 0.76
C TRP A 119 -12.37 4.82 0.40
N GLY A 120 -13.04 4.96 -0.73
CA GLY A 120 -13.71 6.19 -1.16
C GLY A 120 -14.87 6.61 -0.25
N GLU A 121 -15.56 5.63 0.36
CA GLU A 121 -16.63 5.86 1.33
C GLU A 121 -16.13 6.22 2.74
N ARG A 122 -14.81 6.22 2.96
CA ARG A 122 -14.18 6.41 4.28
C ARG A 122 -13.37 7.70 4.33
N ALA A 123 -14.03 8.81 4.05
CA ALA A 123 -13.41 10.12 4.19
C ALA A 123 -12.96 10.39 5.64
N ILE A 124 -11.88 11.17 5.77
CA ILE A 124 -11.40 11.69 7.05
C ILE A 124 -11.74 13.17 7.16
N ALA A 125 -11.94 13.64 8.39
CA ALA A 125 -12.22 15.03 8.68
C ALA A 125 -11.07 15.95 8.22
N ASP A 126 -11.41 17.18 7.86
CA ASP A 126 -10.41 18.16 7.49
C ASP A 126 -9.57 18.60 8.70
N GLU A 127 -8.33 18.94 8.45
CA GLU A 127 -7.35 19.37 9.46
C GLU A 127 -6.73 20.71 9.02
N PRO A 128 -6.24 21.52 9.98
CA PRO A 128 -5.56 22.75 9.65
C PRO A 128 -4.23 22.50 8.95
N THR A 129 -3.83 23.43 8.06
CA THR A 129 -2.51 23.41 7.43
C THR A 129 -1.45 23.86 8.43
N VAL A 130 -0.68 22.94 8.98
CA VAL A 130 0.37 23.21 9.98
C VAL A 130 1.74 23.38 9.31
N ALA A 131 2.01 22.58 8.27
CA ALA A 131 3.21 22.67 7.46
C ALA A 131 2.88 23.30 6.10
N SER A 132 3.87 23.93 5.45
CA SER A 132 3.67 24.58 4.16
C SER A 132 3.85 23.61 2.98
N ASN A 133 3.06 23.81 1.92
CA ASN A 133 3.17 23.08 0.64
C ASN A 133 4.37 23.59 -0.16
N VAL A 134 5.56 23.22 0.27
CA VAL A 134 6.81 23.48 -0.45
C VAL A 134 7.26 22.27 -1.26
N TYR A 135 8.26 22.44 -2.09
CA TYR A 135 8.87 21.39 -2.88
C TYR A 135 9.11 20.10 -2.10
N GLY A 136 8.67 18.98 -2.65
CA GLY A 136 8.80 17.65 -2.07
C GLY A 136 7.77 17.29 -1.01
N THR A 137 6.94 18.20 -0.52
CA THR A 137 5.90 17.83 0.46
C THR A 137 4.76 17.06 -0.17
N VAL A 138 4.19 16.13 0.59
CA VAL A 138 3.09 15.27 0.20
C VAL A 138 1.83 15.69 0.95
N SER A 139 0.70 15.81 0.25
CA SER A 139 -0.58 16.20 0.81
C SER A 139 -1.72 15.38 0.22
N PHE A 140 -2.87 15.34 0.92
CA PHE A 140 -4.10 14.78 0.34
C PHE A 140 -4.70 15.72 -0.70
N ALA A 141 -5.12 15.16 -1.84
CA ALA A 141 -6.09 15.82 -2.70
C ALA A 141 -7.49 15.71 -2.08
N ARG A 142 -8.36 16.69 -2.36
CA ARG A 142 -9.76 16.71 -1.94
C ARG A 142 -10.63 17.43 -2.98
N ALA A 143 -11.89 17.07 -3.06
CA ALA A 143 -12.89 17.69 -3.93
C ALA A 143 -13.72 18.78 -3.19
N GLY A 144 -13.74 18.75 -1.85
CA GLY A 144 -14.50 19.65 -0.99
C GLY A 144 -14.25 19.34 0.48
N PRO A 145 -15.12 19.83 1.39
CA PRO A 145 -15.04 19.52 2.81
C PRO A 145 -15.16 18.02 3.07
N GLU A 146 -14.34 17.51 3.99
CA GLU A 146 -14.39 16.11 4.45
C GLU A 146 -14.38 15.06 3.31
N THR A 147 -13.59 15.32 2.24
CA THR A 147 -13.46 14.40 1.09
C THR A 147 -12.07 13.81 0.91
N ARG A 148 -11.19 13.95 1.92
CA ARG A 148 -9.89 13.30 1.92
C ARG A 148 -10.05 11.80 2.18
N THR A 149 -9.66 10.95 1.24
CA THR A 149 -9.79 9.48 1.34
C THR A 149 -8.46 8.75 1.18
N PHE A 150 -7.94 8.66 -0.03
CA PHE A 150 -6.70 7.96 -0.38
C PHE A 150 -5.89 8.67 -1.48
N THR A 151 -6.41 9.72 -2.10
CA THR A 151 -5.71 10.42 -3.19
C THR A 151 -4.69 11.40 -2.63
N LEU A 152 -3.46 11.27 -3.09
CA LEU A 152 -2.30 12.05 -2.65
C LEU A 152 -1.65 12.79 -3.82
N PHE A 153 -0.93 13.85 -3.50
CA PHE A 153 -0.01 14.49 -4.44
C PHE A 153 1.30 14.87 -3.75
N VAL A 154 2.37 14.90 -4.52
CA VAL A 154 3.65 15.49 -4.13
C VAL A 154 3.84 16.81 -4.85
N ASN A 155 4.31 17.82 -4.13
CA ASN A 155 4.61 19.15 -4.68
C ASN A 155 5.93 19.11 -5.45
N LEU A 156 5.89 19.36 -6.78
CA LEU A 156 7.08 19.39 -7.65
C LEU A 156 7.78 20.76 -7.65
N VAL A 157 7.13 21.76 -7.09
CA VAL A 157 7.64 23.13 -6.86
C VAL A 157 7.09 23.65 -5.54
N ASP A 158 7.52 24.86 -5.14
CA ASP A 158 6.93 25.55 -3.99
C ASP A 158 5.50 26.03 -4.33
N ASN A 159 4.52 25.38 -3.71
CA ASN A 159 3.09 25.63 -3.90
C ASN A 159 2.44 26.27 -2.66
N GLN A 160 3.12 27.19 -1.97
CA GLN A 160 2.64 27.83 -0.73
C GLN A 160 1.23 28.43 -0.84
N ARG A 161 0.76 28.75 -2.05
CA ARG A 161 -0.64 29.15 -2.30
C ARG A 161 -1.65 28.11 -1.81
N LEU A 162 -1.26 26.81 -1.82
CA LEU A 162 -2.11 25.70 -1.35
C LEU A 162 -2.33 25.72 0.17
N ASP A 163 -1.55 26.49 0.92
CA ASP A 163 -1.71 26.60 2.38
C ASP A 163 -2.96 27.41 2.75
N ASN A 164 -3.36 28.32 1.87
CA ASN A 164 -4.41 29.30 2.15
C ASN A 164 -5.56 29.29 1.13
N VAL A 165 -5.50 28.47 0.09
CA VAL A 165 -6.57 28.39 -0.89
C VAL A 165 -7.84 27.86 -0.24
N VAL A 166 -8.98 28.53 -0.49
CA VAL A 166 -10.28 28.10 -0.02
C VAL A 166 -10.98 27.34 -1.15
N ALA A 167 -11.28 26.07 -0.92
CA ALA A 167 -12.00 25.24 -1.87
C ALA A 167 -13.18 24.57 -1.14
N GLY A 168 -14.41 24.89 -1.57
CA GLY A 168 -15.62 24.34 -0.96
C GLY A 168 -15.83 24.74 0.50
N GLY A 169 -15.24 25.87 0.96
CA GLY A 169 -15.34 26.31 2.36
C GLY A 169 -14.25 25.79 3.29
N VAL A 170 -13.33 24.97 2.80
CA VAL A 170 -12.18 24.46 3.56
C VAL A 170 -10.90 25.15 3.10
N THR A 171 -10.07 25.58 4.06
CA THR A 171 -8.82 26.30 3.82
C THR A 171 -7.62 25.32 3.81
N GLY A 172 -6.81 25.43 2.78
CA GLY A 172 -5.51 24.76 2.66
C GLY A 172 -5.57 23.28 2.33
N TYR A 173 -4.40 22.72 2.04
CA TYR A 173 -4.13 21.29 1.83
C TYR A 173 -3.02 20.89 2.79
N PRO A 174 -3.36 20.38 4.00
CA PRO A 174 -2.34 20.06 5.00
C PRO A 174 -1.36 19.00 4.53
N PRO A 175 -0.03 19.29 4.49
CA PRO A 175 0.97 18.26 4.24
C PRO A 175 0.97 17.19 5.33
N ILE A 176 1.30 15.96 4.93
CA ILE A 176 1.42 14.79 5.79
C ILE A 176 2.86 14.30 5.91
N GLY A 177 3.73 14.72 4.99
CA GLY A 177 5.12 14.29 4.94
C GLY A 177 5.90 14.98 3.83
N ARG A 178 7.14 14.52 3.65
CA ARG A 178 8.05 15.05 2.63
C ARG A 178 8.89 13.94 2.02
N VAL A 179 9.18 14.06 0.72
CA VAL A 179 10.17 13.23 0.01
C VAL A 179 11.56 13.70 0.42
N ASP A 180 12.31 12.85 1.12
CA ASP A 180 13.66 13.15 1.59
C ASP A 180 14.75 12.54 0.71
N ARG A 181 14.41 11.51 -0.07
CA ARG A 181 15.32 10.85 -1.01
C ARG A 181 14.57 10.47 -2.28
N GLY A 182 15.24 10.57 -3.43
CA GLY A 182 14.69 10.15 -4.71
C GLY A 182 13.66 11.12 -5.27
N VAL A 183 13.68 12.40 -4.89
CA VAL A 183 12.77 13.40 -5.43
C VAL A 183 12.95 13.58 -6.94
N GLU A 184 14.15 13.32 -7.46
CA GLU A 184 14.45 13.28 -8.89
C GLU A 184 13.67 12.18 -9.63
N VAL A 185 13.36 11.05 -8.97
CA VAL A 185 12.51 9.99 -9.52
C VAL A 185 11.10 10.54 -9.76
N VAL A 186 10.57 11.29 -8.78
CA VAL A 186 9.23 11.89 -8.89
C VAL A 186 9.15 12.94 -10.00
N HIS A 187 10.23 13.69 -10.21
CA HIS A 187 10.35 14.63 -11.34
C HIS A 187 10.43 13.96 -12.70
N GLY A 188 10.94 12.71 -12.75
CA GLY A 188 11.08 11.92 -13.96
C GLY A 188 9.78 11.32 -14.47
N PHE A 189 8.68 11.35 -13.69
CA PHE A 189 7.42 10.72 -14.08
C PHE A 189 6.85 11.29 -15.37
N TYR A 190 6.27 10.41 -16.16
CA TYR A 190 5.70 10.74 -17.46
C TYR A 190 4.58 11.79 -17.34
N SER A 191 4.78 12.93 -18.01
CA SER A 191 3.92 14.09 -17.91
C SER A 191 3.21 14.49 -19.21
N ALA A 192 3.43 13.76 -20.32
CA ALA A 192 2.90 14.20 -21.63
C ALA A 192 1.38 14.05 -21.80
N TYR A 193 0.67 13.48 -20.80
CA TYR A 193 -0.79 13.46 -20.79
C TYR A 193 -1.42 14.70 -20.13
N THR A 194 -0.66 15.77 -19.92
CA THR A 194 -1.12 17.00 -19.28
C THR A 194 -2.33 17.64 -19.99
N GLU A 195 -2.35 17.63 -21.34
CA GLU A 195 -3.43 18.23 -22.15
C GLU A 195 -4.69 17.36 -22.23
N ASP A 196 -4.53 16.04 -22.05
CA ASP A 196 -5.67 15.08 -22.05
C ASP A 196 -5.46 14.07 -20.88
N PRO A 197 -5.58 14.52 -19.63
CA PRO A 197 -5.33 13.66 -18.48
C PRO A 197 -6.44 12.60 -18.30
N PRO A 198 -6.12 11.48 -17.64
CA PRO A 198 -7.11 10.47 -17.28
C PRO A 198 -8.28 11.08 -16.48
N MET A 199 -9.50 10.76 -16.88
CA MET A 199 -10.70 11.17 -16.16
C MET A 199 -10.86 10.34 -14.89
N GLN A 200 -10.96 10.99 -13.72
CA GLN A 200 -11.07 10.30 -12.43
C GLN A 200 -12.31 9.41 -12.34
N ASP A 201 -13.44 9.83 -12.89
CA ASP A 201 -14.68 9.01 -12.96
C ASP A 201 -14.44 7.70 -13.71
N SER A 202 -13.66 7.74 -14.81
CA SER A 202 -13.30 6.54 -15.56
C SER A 202 -12.33 5.65 -14.79
N ILE A 203 -11.41 6.23 -14.02
CA ILE A 203 -10.50 5.47 -13.15
C ILE A 203 -11.33 4.77 -12.06
N THR A 204 -12.24 5.48 -11.42
CA THR A 204 -13.12 4.94 -10.37
C THR A 204 -13.95 3.75 -10.88
N GLN A 205 -14.44 3.83 -12.12
CA GLN A 205 -15.31 2.79 -12.69
C GLN A 205 -14.55 1.60 -13.27
N LEU A 206 -13.41 1.83 -13.90
CA LEU A 206 -12.70 0.85 -14.72
C LEU A 206 -11.30 0.51 -14.22
N GLY A 207 -10.79 1.25 -13.23
CA GLY A 207 -9.49 1.03 -12.63
C GLY A 207 -8.33 1.04 -13.63
N ASN A 208 -7.37 0.17 -13.35
CA ASN A 208 -6.15 0.03 -14.16
C ASN A 208 -6.40 -0.52 -15.57
N GLU A 209 -7.55 -1.13 -15.84
CA GLU A 209 -7.88 -1.54 -17.22
C GLU A 209 -8.00 -0.31 -18.15
N TYR A 210 -8.70 0.72 -17.68
CA TYR A 210 -8.81 1.99 -18.41
C TYR A 210 -7.45 2.66 -18.61
N LEU A 211 -6.65 2.75 -17.53
CA LEU A 211 -5.36 3.41 -17.56
C LEU A 211 -4.36 2.68 -18.48
N ARG A 212 -4.27 1.35 -18.39
CA ARG A 212 -3.38 0.58 -19.28
C ARG A 212 -3.74 0.70 -20.75
N ARG A 213 -5.02 0.77 -21.05
CA ARG A 213 -5.50 0.84 -22.44
C ARG A 213 -5.31 2.23 -23.07
N LYS A 214 -5.62 3.31 -22.31
CA LYS A 214 -5.61 4.68 -22.86
C LYS A 214 -4.35 5.47 -22.52
N TYR A 215 -3.72 5.15 -21.41
CA TYR A 215 -2.57 5.88 -20.86
C TYR A 215 -1.44 4.94 -20.46
N PRO A 216 -0.92 4.12 -21.40
CA PRO A 216 0.03 3.05 -21.10
C PRO A 216 1.38 3.53 -20.55
N GLN A 217 1.75 4.78 -20.80
CA GLN A 217 3.04 5.36 -20.38
C GLN A 217 3.03 5.97 -18.98
N LEU A 218 1.89 5.98 -18.29
CA LEU A 218 1.82 6.44 -16.90
C LEU A 218 2.68 5.56 -15.99
N ASP A 219 3.53 6.20 -15.21
CA ASP A 219 4.30 5.53 -14.18
C ASP A 219 3.42 4.98 -13.08
N SER A 220 3.91 3.91 -12.45
CA SER A 220 3.14 3.18 -11.45
C SER A 220 3.97 2.91 -10.20
N ILE A 221 3.28 2.77 -9.08
CA ILE A 221 3.84 2.26 -7.83
C ILE A 221 3.87 0.73 -7.93
N VAL A 222 5.05 0.14 -7.70
CA VAL A 222 5.25 -1.30 -7.61
C VAL A 222 4.84 -1.80 -6.22
N GLY A 223 5.23 -1.07 -5.18
CA GLY A 223 4.87 -1.36 -3.81
C GLY A 223 5.31 -0.28 -2.83
N THR A 224 4.81 -0.38 -1.59
CA THR A 224 5.16 0.54 -0.51
C THR A 224 5.62 -0.25 0.71
N ARG A 225 6.63 0.27 1.43
CA ARG A 225 7.15 -0.38 2.62
C ARG A 225 7.57 0.64 3.68
N VAL A 226 7.05 0.49 4.90
CA VAL A 226 7.56 1.22 6.06
C VAL A 226 8.94 0.66 6.42
N ILE A 227 9.98 1.49 6.35
CA ILE A 227 11.38 1.09 6.55
C ILE A 227 11.98 1.61 7.86
N ARG A 228 11.32 2.58 8.50
CA ARG A 228 11.73 3.14 9.80
C ARG A 228 10.53 3.79 10.48
N GLU A 229 10.49 3.72 11.82
CA GLU A 229 9.47 4.33 12.66
C GLU A 229 10.07 4.98 13.91
N TRP A 230 9.43 6.05 14.40
CA TRP A 230 9.72 6.71 15.69
C TRP A 230 8.40 6.92 16.44
N ARG A 231 8.43 6.62 17.74
CA ARG A 231 7.32 6.77 18.70
C ARG A 231 7.80 7.53 19.93
#